data_e43a6781fcf39e5f90c1d877e338f06f
#
_entry.id   e43a6781fcf39e5f90c1d877e338f06f
#
_cell.length_a   1.000
_cell.length_b   1.000
_cell.length_c   1.000
_cell.angle_alpha   90.00
_cell.angle_beta   90.00
_cell.angle_gamma   90.00
#
_symmetry.space_group_name_H-M   'P 1'
#
loop_
_entity.id
_entity.type
_entity.pdbx_description
1 polymer ?
#
loop_
_entity_poly.entity_id
_entity_poly.type
_entity_poly.pdbx_seq_one_letter_code
_entity_poly.pdbx_strand_id
1 'polypeptide(L)'
;MGIKHYTSSADTTIVNAFQPDLQTRGTGANMGAADVLEVFSIYARQSTSSQELSRILLQFPINNITTDRSAGTVPASGSVSFYLRMYNARHSKTVPRDFKLIAQAVSQSWQEGVGLDLEGYKDVTRGNTGANWLSASDSAKWTTAGGTYLSSAGEPLYSQSFATGLEDLEINITPLVEQWIESAYTNYGIGVRLSSSYEAYFSSSTGENSGSVIDLPDGSTKSYYTKRFFSHTSQYFFKRPVIEARWNSTKRDDRGNFYYSSSLAPAADNLNTIYLYNYVRGRLANIPGLGLDSELHVSLFSGSAGNSAPSGSKLILYDGNVNITGGYVSTGIYSASVGLTAAASPITNLFDIWHSGTTSGHRHTAGGTVYATGTISPIVLKAAQTVSKPTYYLNITNLRPKYRRDETARLNVFVRNKNWSPTIYTVANATPEGITIISASYRVFRVVDAYNAVLYGTGSDFQTGLSYDVSGNYFDFDMNLLEPGYAYAFKLSFYDQELNSWKEQNQVFKFRVENYEY
;
A
#
# COMPACT_ATOMS: atom_id res chain seq x y z
N MET A 1 1.28 -0.90 8.74
CA MET A 1 1.05 -0.64 7.31
C MET A 1 -0.31 -1.16 6.94
N GLY A 2 -1.15 -0.32 6.34
CA GLY A 2 -2.36 -0.77 5.70
C GLY A 2 -2.03 -1.24 4.29
N ILE A 3 -2.28 -2.51 4.00
CA ILE A 3 -2.24 -3.05 2.63
C ILE A 3 -3.51 -3.87 2.41
N LYS A 4 -4.07 -3.76 1.21
CA LYS A 4 -5.15 -4.61 0.75
C LYS A 4 -5.00 -4.95 -0.72
N HIS A 5 -5.19 -6.21 -1.05
CA HIS A 5 -5.10 -6.72 -2.42
C HIS A 5 -6.50 -6.91 -3.01
N TYR A 6 -6.66 -6.48 -4.25
CA TYR A 6 -7.83 -6.72 -5.09
C TYR A 6 -7.35 -7.48 -6.32
N THR A 7 -7.58 -8.78 -6.32
CA THR A 7 -7.18 -9.67 -7.43
C THR A 7 -8.00 -9.35 -8.68
N SER A 8 -7.38 -9.48 -9.86
CA SER A 8 -8.08 -9.33 -11.13
C SER A 8 -9.27 -10.29 -11.21
N SER A 9 -10.38 -9.78 -11.71
CA SER A 9 -11.63 -10.55 -11.90
C SER A 9 -11.69 -11.22 -13.26
N ALA A 10 -10.93 -10.73 -14.22
CA ALA A 10 -10.76 -11.27 -15.56
C ALA A 10 -9.41 -10.84 -16.14
N ASP A 11 -8.79 -11.73 -16.90
CA ASP A 11 -7.60 -11.38 -17.68
C ASP A 11 -7.46 -12.28 -18.93
N THR A 12 -6.80 -11.77 -19.93
CA THR A 12 -6.52 -12.51 -21.17
C THR A 12 -5.34 -11.92 -21.92
N THR A 13 -4.75 -12.70 -22.80
CA THR A 13 -3.78 -12.24 -23.80
C THR A 13 -4.43 -12.23 -25.18
N ILE A 14 -4.40 -11.12 -25.86
CA ILE A 14 -4.84 -10.99 -27.26
C ILE A 14 -3.61 -10.99 -28.20
N VAL A 15 -3.68 -11.74 -29.27
CA VAL A 15 -2.51 -12.09 -30.09
C VAL A 15 -2.73 -11.80 -31.56
N ASN A 16 -1.71 -11.23 -32.19
CA ASN A 16 -1.55 -11.14 -33.63
C ASN A 16 -0.22 -11.78 -34.03
N ALA A 17 -0.19 -13.09 -34.03
CA ALA A 17 0.96 -13.88 -34.41
C ALA A 17 0.60 -14.86 -35.52
N PHE A 18 1.60 -15.43 -36.19
CA PHE A 18 1.35 -16.48 -37.17
C PHE A 18 1.13 -17.83 -36.47
N GLN A 19 0.23 -18.61 -37.03
CA GLN A 19 0.10 -20.02 -36.71
C GLN A 19 1.35 -20.80 -37.18
N PRO A 20 1.53 -22.07 -36.80
CA PRO A 20 2.71 -22.86 -37.19
C PRO A 20 2.92 -22.98 -38.70
N ASP A 21 1.89 -22.77 -39.52
CA ASP A 21 2.00 -22.74 -40.98
C ASP A 21 2.75 -21.51 -41.53
N LEU A 22 2.98 -20.50 -40.67
CA LEU A 22 3.62 -19.21 -41.00
C LEU A 22 2.90 -18.45 -42.14
N GLN A 23 1.64 -18.74 -42.37
CA GLN A 23 0.79 -18.11 -43.37
C GLN A 23 -0.49 -17.55 -42.76
N THR A 24 -1.11 -18.30 -41.87
CA THR A 24 -2.36 -17.91 -41.22
C THR A 24 -2.09 -17.11 -39.96
N ARG A 25 -2.77 -15.97 -39.79
CA ARG A 25 -2.71 -15.21 -38.55
C ARG A 25 -3.63 -15.80 -37.47
N GLY A 26 -3.13 -15.91 -36.25
CA GLY A 26 -3.88 -16.37 -35.09
C GLY A 26 -4.65 -15.25 -34.39
N THR A 27 -5.19 -14.29 -35.16
CA THR A 27 -5.88 -13.10 -34.61
C THR A 27 -7.22 -13.39 -33.96
N GLY A 28 -7.76 -14.58 -34.15
CA GLY A 28 -9.01 -15.06 -33.50
C GLY A 28 -8.78 -15.86 -32.22
N ALA A 29 -7.52 -16.09 -31.82
CA ALA A 29 -7.20 -16.88 -30.64
C ALA A 29 -7.61 -16.14 -29.35
N ASN A 30 -8.24 -16.85 -28.42
CA ASN A 30 -8.58 -16.39 -27.07
C ASN A 30 -7.77 -17.16 -26.03
N MET A 31 -7.32 -16.47 -24.98
CA MET A 31 -6.46 -17.02 -23.92
C MET A 31 -6.98 -16.71 -22.51
N GLY A 32 -8.31 -16.57 -22.34
CA GLY A 32 -8.91 -16.22 -21.05
C GLY A 32 -8.77 -17.29 -19.95
N ALA A 33 -8.50 -18.55 -20.31
CA ALA A 33 -8.26 -19.61 -19.33
C ALA A 33 -6.77 -19.98 -19.18
N ALA A 34 -5.85 -19.22 -19.80
CA ALA A 34 -4.42 -19.51 -19.72
C ALA A 34 -3.85 -19.13 -18.34
N ASP A 35 -2.95 -19.97 -17.79
CA ASP A 35 -2.27 -19.73 -16.50
C ASP A 35 -1.25 -18.60 -16.55
N VAL A 36 -0.86 -18.17 -17.74
CA VAL A 36 0.19 -17.18 -17.99
C VAL A 36 -0.30 -16.16 -19.00
N LEU A 37 -0.05 -14.90 -18.66
CA LEU A 37 -0.26 -13.76 -19.55
C LEU A 37 1.06 -13.40 -20.24
N GLU A 38 1.01 -13.11 -21.54
CA GLU A 38 2.22 -12.86 -22.29
C GLU A 38 2.14 -11.59 -23.15
N VAL A 39 3.15 -10.75 -23.03
CA VAL A 39 3.39 -9.61 -23.93
C VAL A 39 4.61 -9.90 -24.75
N PHE A 40 4.50 -9.88 -26.05
CA PHE A 40 5.63 -9.99 -26.95
C PHE A 40 5.50 -9.09 -28.16
N SER A 41 6.65 -8.82 -28.79
CA SER A 41 6.79 -8.22 -30.11
C SER A 41 7.99 -8.81 -30.80
N ILE A 42 7.77 -9.49 -31.92
CA ILE A 42 8.83 -10.18 -32.67
C ILE A 42 8.57 -10.11 -34.18
N TYR A 43 9.60 -10.40 -34.95
CA TYR A 43 9.47 -10.72 -36.38
C TYR A 43 9.38 -12.24 -36.56
N ALA A 44 8.26 -12.72 -37.08
CA ALA A 44 8.08 -14.14 -37.40
C ALA A 44 8.89 -14.59 -38.60
N ARG A 45 9.11 -13.65 -39.52
CA ARG A 45 9.90 -13.89 -40.74
C ARG A 45 11.12 -12.96 -40.71
N GLN A 46 12.15 -13.32 -41.44
CA GLN A 46 13.36 -12.48 -41.60
C GLN A 46 13.10 -11.17 -42.38
N SER A 47 11.84 -10.82 -42.55
CA SER A 47 11.37 -9.61 -43.24
C SER A 47 11.02 -8.54 -42.22
N THR A 48 11.49 -7.33 -42.45
CA THR A 48 11.13 -6.13 -41.64
C THR A 48 9.65 -5.72 -41.74
N SER A 49 8.90 -6.39 -42.62
CA SER A 49 7.45 -6.15 -42.82
C SER A 49 6.54 -7.12 -42.07
N SER A 50 7.10 -8.09 -41.33
CA SER A 50 6.34 -9.10 -40.61
C SER A 50 6.33 -8.75 -39.11
N GLN A 51 5.18 -8.37 -38.62
CA GLN A 51 4.97 -7.98 -37.22
C GLN A 51 4.14 -9.02 -36.49
N GLU A 52 4.63 -9.50 -35.34
CA GLU A 52 3.87 -10.32 -34.41
C GLU A 52 3.82 -9.65 -33.04
N LEU A 53 2.62 -9.51 -32.51
CA LEU A 53 2.35 -8.77 -31.27
C LEU A 53 1.42 -9.55 -30.37
N SER A 54 1.57 -9.37 -29.06
CA SER A 54 0.54 -9.68 -28.09
C SER A 54 0.38 -8.54 -27.09
N ARG A 55 -0.80 -8.48 -26.48
CA ARG A 55 -1.16 -7.52 -25.43
C ARG A 55 -1.96 -8.21 -24.35
N ILE A 56 -1.83 -7.76 -23.12
CA ILE A 56 -2.58 -8.27 -21.98
C ILE A 56 -3.74 -7.33 -21.69
N LEU A 57 -4.88 -7.89 -21.34
CA LEU A 57 -6.05 -7.18 -20.80
C LEU A 57 -6.31 -7.69 -19.38
N LEU A 58 -6.58 -6.78 -18.47
CA LEU A 58 -6.83 -7.05 -17.05
C LEU A 58 -8.07 -6.28 -16.61
N GLN A 59 -8.95 -6.89 -15.81
CA GLN A 59 -10.07 -6.21 -15.18
C GLN A 59 -10.08 -6.44 -13.68
N PHE A 60 -10.46 -5.40 -12.92
CA PHE A 60 -10.43 -5.42 -11.46
C PHE A 60 -11.78 -5.04 -10.85
N PRO A 61 -12.14 -5.60 -9.68
CA PRO A 61 -13.42 -5.35 -9.01
C PRO A 61 -13.39 -4.02 -8.24
N ILE A 62 -13.49 -2.89 -8.93
CA ILE A 62 -13.43 -1.54 -8.31
C ILE A 62 -14.55 -1.31 -7.28
N ASN A 63 -15.71 -1.92 -7.46
CA ASN A 63 -16.80 -1.85 -6.49
C ASN A 63 -16.39 -2.34 -5.09
N ASN A 64 -15.47 -3.31 -5.00
CA ASN A 64 -14.96 -3.78 -3.73
C ASN A 64 -14.12 -2.69 -3.04
N ILE A 65 -13.34 -1.92 -3.81
CA ILE A 65 -12.56 -0.78 -3.28
C ILE A 65 -13.50 0.30 -2.75
N THR A 66 -14.55 0.63 -3.51
CA THR A 66 -15.57 1.60 -3.11
C THR A 66 -16.28 1.18 -1.82
N THR A 67 -16.65 -0.10 -1.71
CA THR A 67 -17.28 -0.67 -0.51
C THR A 67 -16.36 -0.58 0.71
N ASP A 68 -15.09 -0.95 0.54
CA ASP A 68 -14.09 -0.89 1.60
C ASP A 68 -13.80 0.55 2.07
N ARG A 69 -13.79 1.51 1.13
CA ARG A 69 -13.66 2.93 1.44
C ARG A 69 -14.87 3.43 2.24
N SER A 70 -16.08 3.08 1.82
CA SER A 70 -17.31 3.45 2.54
C SER A 70 -17.39 2.83 3.93
N ALA A 71 -16.79 1.65 4.12
CA ALA A 71 -16.68 0.98 5.41
C ALA A 71 -15.53 1.53 6.29
N GLY A 72 -14.71 2.48 5.78
CA GLY A 72 -13.54 3.01 6.47
C GLY A 72 -12.37 2.02 6.59
N THR A 73 -12.39 0.92 5.84
CA THR A 73 -11.30 -0.07 5.80
C THR A 73 -10.14 0.44 4.96
N VAL A 74 -10.43 1.14 3.87
CA VAL A 74 -9.47 1.84 3.03
C VAL A 74 -9.69 3.35 3.20
N PRO A 75 -8.63 4.15 3.39
CA PRO A 75 -8.76 5.59 3.58
C PRO A 75 -9.39 6.31 2.38
N ALA A 76 -9.79 7.56 2.63
CA ALA A 76 -10.27 8.47 1.60
C ALA A 76 -9.21 8.75 0.52
N SER A 77 -9.65 9.28 -0.62
CA SER A 77 -8.77 9.77 -1.68
C SER A 77 -7.70 10.71 -1.13
N GLY A 78 -6.50 10.63 -1.68
CA GLY A 78 -5.33 11.38 -1.22
C GLY A 78 -4.56 10.75 -0.06
N SER A 79 -5.13 9.77 0.65
CA SER A 79 -4.46 9.06 1.77
C SER A 79 -4.13 7.60 1.46
N VAL A 80 -4.39 7.14 0.26
CA VAL A 80 -4.12 5.78 -0.22
C VAL A 80 -3.50 5.83 -1.61
N SER A 81 -2.53 4.96 -1.86
CA SER A 81 -1.91 4.77 -3.17
C SER A 81 -2.27 3.40 -3.71
N PHE A 82 -2.60 3.31 -5.00
CA PHE A 82 -2.95 2.08 -5.68
C PHE A 82 -1.87 1.69 -6.69
N TYR A 83 -1.39 0.45 -6.59
CA TYR A 83 -0.36 -0.09 -7.47
C TYR A 83 -0.89 -1.28 -8.25
N LEU A 84 -0.72 -1.25 -9.56
CA LEU A 84 -0.87 -2.45 -10.39
C LEU A 84 0.36 -3.32 -10.18
N ARG A 85 0.16 -4.54 -9.69
CA ARG A 85 1.22 -5.54 -9.56
C ARG A 85 0.93 -6.77 -10.38
N MET A 86 1.93 -7.20 -11.16
CA MET A 86 1.93 -8.46 -11.89
C MET A 86 3.26 -9.16 -11.65
N TYR A 87 3.19 -10.43 -11.32
CA TYR A 87 4.37 -11.20 -10.93
C TYR A 87 4.96 -11.95 -12.11
N ASN A 88 6.28 -11.87 -12.24
CA ASN A 88 7.00 -12.51 -13.32
C ASN A 88 6.79 -14.04 -13.34
N ALA A 89 6.32 -14.57 -14.46
CA ALA A 89 6.25 -15.99 -14.71
C ALA A 89 7.55 -16.47 -15.36
N ARG A 90 7.95 -17.70 -15.04
CA ARG A 90 9.23 -18.26 -15.51
C ARG A 90 9.27 -18.36 -17.03
N HIS A 91 10.38 -17.94 -17.60
CA HIS A 91 10.73 -18.17 -19.00
C HIS A 91 11.59 -19.42 -19.13
N SER A 92 11.41 -20.15 -20.22
CA SER A 92 12.18 -21.37 -20.50
C SER A 92 13.58 -21.10 -21.10
N LYS A 93 13.84 -19.87 -21.56
CA LYS A 93 15.05 -19.45 -22.26
C LYS A 93 15.53 -18.10 -21.75
N THR A 94 16.62 -17.59 -22.35
CA THR A 94 17.16 -16.25 -22.10
C THR A 94 16.08 -15.18 -22.29
N VAL A 95 15.98 -14.28 -21.33
CA VAL A 95 15.00 -13.20 -21.30
C VAL A 95 15.58 -11.96 -21.95
N PRO A 96 14.83 -11.25 -22.81
CA PRO A 96 15.20 -9.93 -23.31
C PRO A 96 15.40 -8.93 -22.17
N ARG A 97 16.24 -7.94 -22.39
CA ARG A 97 16.59 -6.88 -21.43
C ARG A 97 16.32 -5.50 -22.02
N ASP A 98 16.30 -4.50 -21.16
CA ASP A 98 16.27 -3.08 -21.55
C ASP A 98 15.07 -2.72 -22.43
N PHE A 99 13.85 -3.05 -21.97
CA PHE A 99 12.62 -2.70 -22.65
C PHE A 99 11.63 -2.02 -21.69
N LYS A 100 10.56 -1.46 -22.26
CA LYS A 100 9.53 -0.74 -21.52
C LYS A 100 8.15 -1.29 -21.81
N LEU A 101 7.38 -1.58 -20.74
CA LEU A 101 5.96 -1.85 -20.83
C LEU A 101 5.15 -0.59 -20.52
N ILE A 102 3.99 -0.49 -21.15
CA ILE A 102 2.98 0.54 -20.95
C ILE A 102 1.75 -0.13 -20.37
N ALA A 103 1.16 0.51 -19.36
CA ALA A 103 -0.18 0.20 -18.86
C ALA A 103 -1.12 1.38 -19.16
N GLN A 104 -2.27 1.12 -19.76
CA GLN A 104 -3.24 2.11 -20.19
C GLN A 104 -4.66 1.60 -20.03
N ALA A 105 -5.59 2.49 -19.63
CA ALA A 105 -6.98 2.12 -19.45
C ALA A 105 -7.62 1.67 -20.77
N VAL A 106 -8.43 0.61 -20.72
CA VAL A 106 -9.25 0.14 -21.83
C VAL A 106 -10.53 0.99 -21.87
N SER A 107 -10.93 1.42 -23.07
CA SER A 107 -12.11 2.27 -23.26
C SER A 107 -13.34 1.56 -23.80
N GLN A 108 -13.25 0.25 -23.98
CA GLN A 108 -14.35 -0.59 -24.53
C GLN A 108 -14.52 -1.86 -23.69
N SER A 109 -15.77 -2.22 -23.43
CA SER A 109 -16.10 -3.48 -22.75
C SER A 109 -15.57 -4.68 -23.54
N TRP A 110 -15.07 -5.68 -22.82
CA TRP A 110 -14.53 -6.89 -23.41
C TRP A 110 -14.92 -8.13 -22.60
N GLN A 111 -14.81 -9.30 -23.21
CA GLN A 111 -15.15 -10.59 -22.61
C GLN A 111 -13.86 -11.43 -22.47
N GLU A 112 -13.64 -12.04 -21.33
CA GLU A 112 -12.45 -12.83 -21.05
C GLU A 112 -12.32 -14.06 -21.96
N GLY A 113 -13.40 -14.84 -22.07
CA GLY A 113 -13.42 -16.10 -22.78
C GLY A 113 -12.86 -17.27 -21.98
N VAL A 114 -12.67 -18.41 -22.66
CA VAL A 114 -12.26 -19.69 -22.05
C VAL A 114 -11.16 -20.40 -22.85
N GLY A 115 -10.50 -19.70 -23.77
CA GLY A 115 -9.43 -20.24 -24.60
C GLY A 115 -8.15 -20.49 -23.81
N LEU A 116 -7.37 -21.50 -24.23
CA LEU A 116 -6.10 -21.91 -23.61
C LEU A 116 -4.91 -21.77 -24.55
N ASP A 117 -5.11 -21.23 -25.73
CA ASP A 117 -4.21 -21.43 -26.87
C ASP A 117 -2.96 -20.55 -26.82
N LEU A 118 -1.96 -20.96 -26.03
CA LEU A 118 -0.61 -20.42 -26.09
C LEU A 118 0.27 -21.11 -27.13
N GLU A 119 -0.15 -22.30 -27.63
CA GLU A 119 0.60 -23.05 -28.64
C GLU A 119 -0.06 -22.97 -30.00
N GLY A 120 0.65 -22.41 -30.97
CA GLY A 120 0.18 -22.27 -32.33
C GLY A 120 -0.90 -21.23 -32.56
N TYR A 121 -1.30 -20.48 -31.54
CA TYR A 121 -2.28 -19.38 -31.59
C TYR A 121 -3.58 -19.74 -32.32
N LYS A 122 -4.10 -20.94 -32.03
CA LYS A 122 -5.39 -21.42 -32.50
C LYS A 122 -6.36 -21.40 -31.35
N ASP A 123 -7.51 -20.84 -31.56
CA ASP A 123 -8.61 -21.04 -30.62
C ASP A 123 -9.17 -22.42 -30.75
N VAL A 124 -8.91 -23.29 -29.78
CA VAL A 124 -9.40 -24.66 -29.72
C VAL A 124 -10.75 -24.75 -29.01
N THR A 125 -11.26 -23.63 -28.45
CA THR A 125 -12.56 -23.61 -27.81
C THR A 125 -13.69 -23.53 -28.83
N ARG A 126 -14.76 -24.29 -28.60
CA ARG A 126 -15.94 -24.18 -29.43
C ARG A 126 -16.67 -22.88 -29.12
N GLY A 127 -16.93 -22.11 -30.18
CA GLY A 127 -17.77 -20.93 -30.09
C GLY A 127 -17.04 -19.58 -30.15
N ASN A 128 -15.73 -19.54 -30.33
CA ASN A 128 -14.92 -18.31 -30.43
C ASN A 128 -15.35 -17.27 -29.40
N THR A 129 -15.55 -17.70 -28.16
CA THR A 129 -15.99 -16.81 -27.07
C THR A 129 -14.81 -16.07 -26.48
N GLY A 130 -14.98 -14.75 -26.29
CA GLY A 130 -14.01 -13.90 -25.62
C GLY A 130 -13.22 -12.97 -26.53
N ALA A 131 -12.49 -12.09 -25.88
CA ALA A 131 -11.65 -11.12 -26.56
C ALA A 131 -10.48 -11.78 -27.29
N ASN A 132 -10.23 -11.29 -28.49
CA ASN A 132 -9.08 -11.65 -29.31
C ASN A 132 -8.51 -10.38 -29.96
N TRP A 133 -7.57 -10.50 -30.87
CA TRP A 133 -6.95 -9.33 -31.51
C TRP A 133 -7.94 -8.43 -32.26
N LEU A 134 -8.96 -9.01 -32.90
CA LEU A 134 -9.93 -8.30 -33.74
C LEU A 134 -11.20 -7.93 -33.00
N SER A 135 -11.61 -8.75 -32.04
CA SER A 135 -12.91 -8.62 -31.36
C SER A 135 -12.74 -8.43 -29.86
N ALA A 136 -13.56 -7.55 -29.30
CA ALA A 136 -13.67 -7.34 -27.85
C ALA A 136 -14.55 -8.40 -27.19
N SER A 137 -15.50 -8.96 -27.94
CA SER A 137 -16.42 -10.03 -27.52
C SER A 137 -16.96 -10.76 -28.74
N ASP A 138 -17.78 -11.75 -28.51
CA ASP A 138 -18.46 -12.53 -29.59
C ASP A 138 -19.25 -11.65 -30.57
N SER A 139 -19.80 -10.55 -30.07
CA SER A 139 -20.70 -9.66 -30.83
C SER A 139 -20.09 -8.31 -31.18
N ALA A 140 -18.95 -7.94 -30.62
CA ALA A 140 -18.36 -6.61 -30.79
C ALA A 140 -16.90 -6.67 -31.21
N LYS A 141 -16.56 -5.97 -32.28
CA LYS A 141 -15.17 -5.74 -32.70
C LYS A 141 -14.55 -4.60 -31.90
N TRP A 142 -13.22 -4.66 -31.72
CA TRP A 142 -12.48 -3.49 -31.26
C TRP A 142 -12.62 -2.34 -32.26
N THR A 143 -12.68 -1.10 -31.77
CA THR A 143 -12.58 0.08 -32.66
C THR A 143 -11.22 0.12 -33.35
N THR A 144 -10.17 -0.31 -32.64
CA THR A 144 -8.83 -0.49 -33.19
C THR A 144 -8.37 -1.93 -32.89
N ALA A 145 -7.91 -2.66 -33.90
CA ALA A 145 -7.36 -4.00 -33.71
C ALA A 145 -6.23 -4.00 -32.66
N GLY A 146 -6.21 -5.01 -31.79
CA GLY A 146 -5.25 -5.07 -30.67
C GLY A 146 -5.68 -4.30 -29.42
N GLY A 147 -6.98 -3.97 -29.31
CA GLY A 147 -7.58 -3.32 -28.16
C GLY A 147 -7.82 -1.82 -28.35
N THR A 148 -8.91 -1.31 -27.77
CA THR A 148 -9.26 0.12 -27.79
C THR A 148 -8.92 0.74 -26.44
N TYR A 149 -8.02 1.70 -26.42
CA TYR A 149 -7.51 2.33 -25.21
C TYR A 149 -7.96 3.79 -25.11
N LEU A 150 -8.03 4.32 -23.89
CA LEU A 150 -8.21 5.74 -23.67
C LEU A 150 -6.99 6.49 -24.21
N SER A 151 -7.23 7.41 -25.15
CA SER A 151 -6.17 8.14 -25.86
C SER A 151 -6.36 9.67 -25.81
N SER A 152 -7.27 10.17 -24.95
CA SER A 152 -7.52 11.60 -24.82
C SER A 152 -6.32 12.34 -24.22
N ALA A 153 -6.10 13.58 -24.62
CA ALA A 153 -5.05 14.42 -24.06
C ALA A 153 -5.27 14.62 -22.55
N GLY A 154 -4.30 14.25 -21.75
CA GLY A 154 -4.39 14.32 -20.28
C GLY A 154 -4.66 12.98 -19.60
N GLU A 155 -4.92 11.91 -20.35
CA GLU A 155 -5.10 10.57 -19.79
C GLU A 155 -3.76 9.99 -19.34
N PRO A 156 -3.72 9.38 -18.14
CA PRO A 156 -2.48 8.87 -17.61
C PRO A 156 -2.01 7.63 -18.41
N LEU A 157 -0.84 7.76 -19.01
CA LEU A 157 -0.09 6.66 -19.58
C LEU A 157 0.97 6.22 -18.56
N TYR A 158 0.82 5.02 -18.05
CA TYR A 158 1.76 4.47 -17.07
C TYR A 158 2.82 3.62 -17.75
N SER A 159 4.03 3.60 -17.22
CA SER A 159 5.09 2.78 -17.80
C SER A 159 6.10 2.30 -16.77
N GLN A 160 6.72 1.15 -17.07
CA GLN A 160 7.85 0.63 -16.32
C GLN A 160 8.91 0.09 -17.27
N SER A 161 10.18 0.39 -16.95
CA SER A 161 11.33 -0.18 -17.65
C SER A 161 11.80 -1.46 -16.97
N PHE A 162 12.22 -2.44 -17.79
CA PHE A 162 12.70 -3.74 -17.36
C PHE A 162 14.17 -3.88 -17.79
N ALA A 163 15.10 -3.74 -16.83
CA ALA A 163 16.53 -3.80 -17.09
C ALA A 163 17.04 -5.24 -17.28
N THR A 164 16.48 -6.19 -16.54
CA THR A 164 16.88 -7.61 -16.60
C THR A 164 15.85 -8.49 -17.30
N GLY A 165 14.60 -8.01 -17.44
CA GLY A 165 13.47 -8.74 -17.96
C GLY A 165 12.83 -9.73 -16.98
N LEU A 166 13.38 -9.86 -15.76
CA LEU A 166 12.88 -10.76 -14.71
C LEU A 166 12.08 -10.03 -13.62
N GLU A 167 12.04 -8.71 -13.66
CA GLU A 167 11.33 -7.88 -12.70
C GLU A 167 9.83 -8.14 -12.73
N ASP A 168 9.18 -7.99 -11.58
CA ASP A 168 7.74 -7.86 -11.49
C ASP A 168 7.30 -6.50 -12.02
N LEU A 169 6.08 -6.39 -12.49
CA LEU A 169 5.49 -5.10 -12.81
C LEU A 169 4.89 -4.50 -11.55
N GLU A 170 5.29 -3.28 -11.22
CA GLU A 170 4.76 -2.49 -10.11
C GLU A 170 4.63 -1.04 -10.54
N ILE A 171 3.42 -0.61 -10.84
CA ILE A 171 3.14 0.73 -11.36
C ILE A 171 2.10 1.42 -10.49
N ASN A 172 2.38 2.65 -10.06
CA ASN A 172 1.40 3.47 -9.37
C ASN A 172 0.32 3.93 -10.36
N ILE A 173 -0.91 3.47 -10.15
CA ILE A 173 -2.09 3.78 -10.97
C ILE A 173 -3.17 4.52 -10.16
N THR A 174 -2.78 5.15 -9.04
CA THR A 174 -3.71 5.85 -8.14
C THR A 174 -4.67 6.79 -8.89
N PRO A 175 -4.23 7.67 -9.80
CA PRO A 175 -5.15 8.56 -10.50
C PRO A 175 -6.24 7.81 -11.28
N LEU A 176 -5.90 6.70 -11.93
CA LEU A 176 -6.86 5.91 -12.70
C LEU A 176 -7.88 5.21 -11.79
N VAL A 177 -7.43 4.62 -10.67
CA VAL A 177 -8.33 3.96 -9.72
C VAL A 177 -9.29 4.97 -9.10
N GLU A 178 -8.81 6.17 -8.74
CA GLU A 178 -9.67 7.23 -8.22
C GLU A 178 -10.71 7.68 -9.24
N GLN A 179 -10.33 7.87 -10.51
CA GLN A 179 -11.26 8.20 -11.61
C GLN A 179 -12.34 7.12 -11.81
N TRP A 180 -12.00 5.84 -11.63
CA TRP A 180 -12.98 4.75 -11.67
C TRP A 180 -13.93 4.78 -10.46
N ILE A 181 -13.42 5.07 -9.27
CA ILE A 181 -14.24 5.18 -8.04
C ILE A 181 -15.21 6.36 -8.14
N GLU A 182 -14.75 7.48 -8.68
CA GLU A 182 -15.55 8.69 -8.91
C GLU A 182 -16.51 8.55 -10.11
N SER A 183 -16.43 7.44 -10.84
CA SER A 183 -17.21 7.19 -12.07
C SER A 183 -16.95 8.20 -13.19
N ALA A 184 -15.80 8.88 -13.15
CA ALA A 184 -15.35 9.75 -14.24
C ALA A 184 -15.12 8.96 -15.53
N TYR A 185 -14.62 7.71 -15.38
CA TYR A 185 -14.50 6.74 -16.46
C TYR A 185 -15.13 5.42 -16.06
N THR A 186 -15.72 4.73 -17.05
CA THR A 186 -16.17 3.35 -16.85
C THR A 186 -14.97 2.42 -16.75
N ASN A 187 -14.95 1.56 -15.73
CA ASN A 187 -13.92 0.54 -15.58
C ASN A 187 -14.10 -0.58 -16.60
N TYR A 188 -13.35 -0.52 -17.68
CA TYR A 188 -13.17 -1.62 -18.64
C TYR A 188 -11.78 -2.27 -18.47
N GLY A 189 -11.05 -1.95 -17.39
CA GLY A 189 -9.77 -2.55 -17.06
C GLY A 189 -8.57 -1.83 -17.66
N ILE A 190 -7.43 -2.53 -17.66
CA ILE A 190 -6.12 -2.03 -18.07
C ILE A 190 -5.56 -2.95 -19.15
N GLY A 191 -5.03 -2.35 -20.20
CA GLY A 191 -4.21 -3.06 -21.17
C GLY A 191 -2.72 -2.86 -20.90
N VAL A 192 -1.95 -3.94 -20.96
CA VAL A 192 -0.49 -3.92 -20.82
C VAL A 192 0.15 -4.36 -22.13
N ARG A 193 1.08 -3.55 -22.64
CA ARG A 193 1.77 -3.78 -23.91
C ARG A 193 3.20 -3.24 -23.89
N LEU A 194 4.01 -3.61 -24.87
CA LEU A 194 5.28 -2.93 -25.12
C LEU A 194 5.03 -1.48 -25.55
N SER A 195 5.97 -0.58 -25.26
CA SER A 195 5.89 0.76 -25.84
C SER A 195 6.21 0.69 -27.34
N SER A 196 5.66 1.62 -28.12
CA SER A 196 5.78 1.62 -29.60
C SER A 196 7.21 1.52 -30.09
N SER A 197 8.17 2.08 -29.35
CA SER A 197 9.60 2.00 -29.69
C SER A 197 10.22 0.60 -29.54
N TYR A 198 9.53 -0.34 -28.89
CA TYR A 198 9.96 -1.74 -28.74
C TYR A 198 9.05 -2.72 -29.50
N GLU A 199 7.90 -2.27 -30.00
CA GLU A 199 7.09 -3.07 -30.92
C GLU A 199 7.76 -3.09 -32.31
N ALA A 200 7.57 -4.18 -33.06
CA ALA A 200 8.16 -4.34 -34.36
C ALA A 200 7.68 -3.26 -35.36
N TYR A 201 8.60 -2.71 -36.15
CA TYR A 201 8.28 -1.82 -37.25
C TYR A 201 7.37 -2.52 -38.27
N PHE A 202 6.36 -1.82 -38.71
CA PHE A 202 5.51 -2.24 -39.81
C PHE A 202 5.02 -1.03 -40.60
N SER A 203 5.06 -1.12 -41.92
CA SER A 203 4.44 -0.13 -42.79
C SER A 203 3.48 -0.84 -43.73
N SER A 204 2.28 -0.31 -43.86
CA SER A 204 1.25 -0.81 -44.77
C SER A 204 1.69 -0.82 -46.25
N SER A 205 2.67 0.03 -46.61
CA SER A 205 3.25 0.07 -47.94
C SER A 205 4.30 -1.01 -48.23
N THR A 206 4.83 -1.66 -47.21
CA THR A 206 5.95 -2.61 -47.32
C THR A 206 5.63 -4.02 -46.87
N GLY A 207 4.48 -4.27 -46.24
CA GLY A 207 4.12 -5.53 -45.63
C GLY A 207 2.83 -6.15 -46.11
N GLU A 208 2.47 -7.28 -45.53
CA GLU A 208 1.18 -7.92 -45.74
C GLU A 208 0.07 -6.97 -45.26
N ASN A 209 -0.67 -6.45 -46.19
CA ASN A 209 -1.75 -5.50 -45.92
C ASN A 209 -3.01 -6.25 -45.48
N SER A 210 -3.04 -6.71 -44.23
CA SER A 210 -4.28 -7.16 -43.61
C SER A 210 -4.73 -6.08 -42.63
N GLY A 211 -6.00 -5.75 -42.59
CA GLY A 211 -6.56 -4.78 -41.62
C GLY A 211 -6.38 -5.16 -40.15
N SER A 212 -5.81 -6.35 -39.88
CA SER A 212 -5.45 -6.86 -38.57
C SER A 212 -4.06 -6.42 -38.09
N VAL A 213 -3.20 -5.92 -38.98
CA VAL A 213 -1.83 -5.51 -38.69
C VAL A 213 -1.81 -4.00 -38.41
N ILE A 214 -1.15 -3.63 -37.32
CA ILE A 214 -1.03 -2.22 -36.93
C ILE A 214 0.08 -1.58 -37.76
N ASP A 215 -0.22 -0.49 -38.45
CA ASP A 215 0.80 0.35 -39.08
C ASP A 215 1.62 1.05 -37.97
N LEU A 216 2.92 0.76 -37.92
CA LEU A 216 3.82 1.24 -36.88
C LEU A 216 5.15 1.67 -37.51
N PRO A 217 5.17 2.83 -38.19
CA PRO A 217 6.38 3.33 -38.85
C PRO A 217 7.48 3.74 -37.86
N ASP A 218 7.13 4.05 -36.62
CA ASP A 218 8.06 4.43 -35.55
C ASP A 218 8.51 3.25 -34.70
N GLY A 219 8.17 2.02 -35.10
CA GLY A 219 8.54 0.80 -34.40
C GLY A 219 10.01 0.43 -34.53
N SER A 220 10.43 -0.55 -33.76
CA SER A 220 11.81 -1.06 -33.80
C SER A 220 12.09 -1.87 -35.07
N THR A 221 13.21 -1.61 -35.71
CA THR A 221 13.70 -2.42 -36.85
C THR A 221 14.23 -3.79 -36.42
N LYS A 222 14.44 -4.01 -35.12
CA LYS A 222 14.79 -5.28 -34.51
C LYS A 222 13.91 -5.49 -33.31
N SER A 223 13.02 -6.47 -33.33
CA SER A 223 12.14 -6.78 -32.22
C SER A 223 12.21 -8.26 -31.86
N TYR A 224 12.42 -8.54 -30.60
CA TYR A 224 12.52 -9.88 -30.01
C TYR A 224 12.12 -9.88 -28.54
N TYR A 225 11.27 -8.94 -28.14
CA TYR A 225 10.89 -8.74 -26.75
C TYR A 225 9.75 -9.68 -26.37
N THR A 226 9.86 -10.27 -25.18
CA THR A 226 8.80 -11.07 -24.57
C THR A 226 8.85 -10.90 -23.06
N LYS A 227 7.67 -10.87 -22.44
CA LYS A 227 7.49 -10.82 -20.99
C LYS A 227 6.28 -11.64 -20.59
N ARG A 228 6.44 -12.46 -19.55
CA ARG A 228 5.39 -13.32 -18.99
C ARG A 228 5.04 -12.94 -17.57
N PHE A 229 3.75 -12.99 -17.27
CA PHE A 229 3.21 -12.82 -15.94
C PHE A 229 2.24 -13.95 -15.64
N PHE A 230 2.04 -14.23 -14.34
CA PHE A 230 0.98 -15.13 -13.93
C PHE A 230 -0.39 -14.50 -14.17
N SER A 231 -1.40 -15.32 -14.55
CA SER A 231 -2.79 -14.90 -14.71
C SER A 231 -3.60 -15.09 -13.43
N HIS A 232 -4.85 -14.63 -13.41
CA HIS A 232 -5.76 -14.84 -12.29
C HIS A 232 -6.21 -16.30 -12.14
N THR A 233 -6.13 -17.10 -13.20
CA THR A 233 -6.41 -18.54 -13.19
C THR A 233 -5.27 -19.38 -12.63
N SER A 234 -4.08 -18.79 -12.49
CA SER A 234 -2.89 -19.48 -11.98
C SER A 234 -3.14 -20.13 -10.62
N GLN A 235 -2.61 -21.35 -10.45
CA GLN A 235 -2.58 -22.06 -9.16
C GLN A 235 -1.81 -21.29 -8.08
N TYR A 236 -0.89 -20.40 -8.47
CA TYR A 236 -0.10 -19.58 -7.56
C TYR A 236 -0.89 -18.34 -7.10
N PHE A 237 -1.80 -18.50 -6.16
CA PHE A 237 -2.71 -17.47 -5.69
C PHE A 237 -2.02 -16.12 -5.38
N PHE A 238 -0.83 -16.14 -4.76
CA PHE A 238 -0.10 -14.92 -4.39
C PHE A 238 0.63 -14.24 -5.55
N LYS A 239 0.61 -14.84 -6.73
CA LYS A 239 1.24 -14.30 -7.93
C LYS A 239 0.24 -13.85 -8.98
N ARG A 240 -1.04 -13.90 -8.64
CA ARG A 240 -2.11 -13.38 -9.49
C ARG A 240 -2.00 -11.86 -9.62
N PRO A 241 -2.41 -11.27 -10.74
CA PRO A 241 -2.44 -9.82 -10.89
C PRO A 241 -3.34 -9.17 -9.84
N VAL A 242 -2.86 -8.10 -9.20
CA VAL A 242 -3.60 -7.38 -8.16
C VAL A 242 -3.49 -5.87 -8.33
N ILE A 243 -4.55 -5.15 -7.93
CA ILE A 243 -4.43 -3.78 -7.47
C ILE A 243 -4.12 -3.85 -5.98
N GLU A 244 -2.97 -3.33 -5.58
CA GLU A 244 -2.53 -3.26 -4.20
C GLU A 244 -2.76 -1.84 -3.67
N ALA A 245 -3.71 -1.70 -2.74
CA ALA A 245 -3.92 -0.48 -1.99
C ALA A 245 -2.91 -0.40 -0.84
N ARG A 246 -2.20 0.70 -0.72
CA ARG A 246 -1.20 0.97 0.33
C ARG A 246 -1.50 2.29 1.01
N TRP A 247 -1.47 2.31 2.34
CA TRP A 247 -1.64 3.54 3.10
C TRP A 247 -0.87 3.53 4.42
N ASN A 248 -0.66 4.71 4.96
CA ASN A 248 -0.08 4.86 6.28
C ASN A 248 -1.15 4.54 7.34
N SER A 249 -0.97 3.45 8.06
CA SER A 249 -1.82 3.04 9.19
C SER A 249 -1.12 3.18 10.54
N THR A 250 -0.02 3.93 10.59
CA THR A 250 0.71 4.14 11.84
C THR A 250 -0.13 4.96 12.83
N LYS A 251 -0.05 4.55 14.08
CA LYS A 251 -0.67 5.26 15.20
C LYS A 251 0.44 5.75 16.10
N ARG A 252 0.54 7.05 16.25
CA ARG A 252 1.57 7.73 17.03
C ARG A 252 0.90 8.36 18.23
N ASP A 253 0.78 7.59 19.33
CA ASP A 253 0.14 8.05 20.57
C ASP A 253 1.19 8.69 21.48
N ASP A 254 1.16 10.01 21.54
CA ASP A 254 2.11 10.82 22.29
C ASP A 254 1.82 10.86 23.79
N ARG A 255 0.90 10.04 24.34
CA ARG A 255 0.64 10.00 25.79
C ARG A 255 1.90 9.71 26.60
N GLY A 256 2.80 8.86 26.10
CA GLY A 256 4.08 8.56 26.72
C GLY A 256 5.20 9.54 26.37
N ASN A 257 4.99 10.40 25.38
CA ASN A 257 5.95 11.36 24.84
C ASN A 257 5.34 12.77 24.70
N PHE A 258 4.43 13.13 25.57
CA PHE A 258 3.75 14.43 25.52
C PHE A 258 4.68 15.56 25.93
N TYR A 259 4.90 16.51 25.02
CA TYR A 259 5.73 17.69 25.25
C TYR A 259 4.88 18.96 25.32
N TYR A 260 5.29 19.90 26.17
CA TYR A 260 4.74 21.24 26.17
C TYR A 260 5.14 21.99 24.90
N SER A 261 4.22 22.79 24.40
CA SER A 261 4.43 23.63 23.23
C SER A 261 5.51 24.68 23.48
N SER A 262 6.36 24.92 22.50
CA SER A 262 7.42 25.93 22.51
C SER A 262 7.02 27.11 21.63
N SER A 263 7.21 28.34 22.11
CA SER A 263 7.04 29.55 21.30
C SER A 263 8.11 29.72 20.22
N LEU A 264 9.13 28.88 20.23
CA LEU A 264 10.25 28.90 19.28
C LEU A 264 10.07 27.84 18.15
N ALA A 265 9.01 27.04 18.19
CA ALA A 265 8.74 26.03 17.19
C ALA A 265 7.50 26.40 16.36
N PRO A 266 7.42 25.96 15.09
CA PRO A 266 6.21 26.08 14.30
C PRO A 266 5.00 25.42 14.98
N ALA A 267 3.80 25.92 14.70
CA ALA A 267 2.56 25.40 15.30
C ALA A 267 2.37 23.88 15.07
N ALA A 268 2.72 23.41 13.88
CA ALA A 268 2.62 21.98 13.54
C ALA A 268 3.53 21.08 14.39
N ASP A 269 4.70 21.57 14.78
CA ASP A 269 5.68 20.82 15.57
C ASP A 269 5.36 20.86 17.09
N ASN A 270 4.37 21.65 17.48
CA ASN A 270 3.92 21.79 18.86
C ASN A 270 2.74 20.88 19.23
N LEU A 271 2.24 20.11 18.28
CA LEU A 271 1.07 19.25 18.51
C LEU A 271 1.50 17.86 18.95
N ASN A 272 0.83 17.36 19.98
CA ASN A 272 0.90 15.97 20.40
C ASN A 272 -0.38 15.27 19.97
N THR A 273 -0.28 14.12 19.33
CA THR A 273 -1.45 13.34 18.91
C THR A 273 -1.77 12.29 19.98
N ILE A 274 -2.99 12.31 20.47
CA ILE A 274 -3.50 11.34 21.45
C ILE A 274 -4.62 10.51 20.83
N TYR A 275 -4.73 9.26 21.26
CA TYR A 275 -5.70 8.32 20.71
C TYR A 275 -6.69 7.85 21.77
N LEU A 276 -7.92 7.62 21.34
CA LEU A 276 -8.97 6.93 22.08
C LEU A 276 -9.25 5.59 21.41
N TYR A 277 -9.19 4.52 22.19
CA TYR A 277 -9.52 3.16 21.75
C TYR A 277 -10.79 2.71 22.45
N ASN A 278 -11.85 2.45 21.68
CA ASN A 278 -13.11 1.94 22.20
C ASN A 278 -13.20 0.42 21.97
N TYR A 279 -13.23 -0.33 23.07
CA TYR A 279 -13.34 -1.78 23.06
C TYR A 279 -14.71 -2.23 23.59
N VAL A 280 -15.37 -3.09 22.84
CA VAL A 280 -16.59 -3.78 23.26
C VAL A 280 -16.30 -5.28 23.28
N ARG A 281 -16.38 -5.90 24.44
CA ARG A 281 -16.07 -7.34 24.63
C ARG A 281 -14.71 -7.76 24.05
N GLY A 282 -13.70 -6.91 24.22
CA GLY A 282 -12.32 -7.17 23.76
C GLY A 282 -12.07 -6.94 22.27
N ARG A 283 -13.05 -6.41 21.53
CA ARG A 283 -12.91 -6.04 20.12
C ARG A 283 -13.10 -4.54 19.94
N LEU A 284 -12.31 -3.94 19.06
CA LEU A 284 -12.50 -2.56 18.66
C LEU A 284 -13.88 -2.41 18.00
N ALA A 285 -14.65 -1.45 18.46
CA ALA A 285 -15.96 -1.13 17.94
C ALA A 285 -16.21 0.38 18.00
N ASN A 286 -16.90 0.91 17.00
CA ASN A 286 -17.24 2.34 17.00
C ASN A 286 -18.12 2.70 18.19
N ILE A 287 -17.94 3.91 18.71
CA ILE A 287 -18.82 4.45 19.76
C ILE A 287 -20.20 4.63 19.16
N PRO A 288 -21.26 4.05 19.76
CA PRO A 288 -22.61 4.21 19.27
C PRO A 288 -23.01 5.69 19.17
N GLY A 289 -23.59 6.09 18.04
CA GLY A 289 -24.00 7.47 17.79
C GLY A 289 -22.91 8.39 17.25
N LEU A 290 -21.65 7.94 17.19
CA LEU A 290 -20.58 8.62 16.45
C LEU A 290 -20.43 7.98 15.07
N GLY A 291 -20.81 8.71 14.01
CA GLY A 291 -20.52 8.33 12.62
C GLY A 291 -19.04 8.54 12.27
N LEU A 292 -18.67 8.22 11.03
CA LEU A 292 -17.29 8.44 10.52
C LEU A 292 -16.92 9.93 10.51
N ASP A 293 -17.90 10.80 10.30
CA ASP A 293 -17.74 12.26 10.21
C ASP A 293 -18.24 13.00 11.48
N SER A 294 -18.53 12.27 12.56
CA SER A 294 -19.06 12.89 13.79
C SER A 294 -17.97 13.61 14.56
N GLU A 295 -18.27 14.80 15.02
CA GLU A 295 -17.37 15.59 15.85
C GLU A 295 -17.21 14.96 17.23
N LEU A 296 -15.96 14.74 17.61
CA LEU A 296 -15.53 14.29 18.92
C LEU A 296 -14.59 15.34 19.49
N HIS A 297 -14.90 15.85 20.68
CA HIS A 297 -14.10 16.90 21.30
C HIS A 297 -13.20 16.35 22.40
N VAL A 298 -12.04 16.96 22.54
CA VAL A 298 -11.07 16.67 23.60
C VAL A 298 -10.78 17.94 24.39
N SER A 299 -10.84 17.84 25.72
CA SER A 299 -10.43 18.90 26.65
C SER A 299 -9.39 18.37 27.61
N LEU A 300 -8.40 19.21 27.95
CA LEU A 300 -7.39 18.89 28.94
C LEU A 300 -7.70 19.53 30.28
N PHE A 301 -7.41 18.81 31.35
CA PHE A 301 -7.57 19.27 32.74
C PHE A 301 -6.30 18.97 33.54
N SER A 302 -6.08 19.76 34.59
CA SER A 302 -5.13 19.41 35.65
C SER A 302 -5.69 18.29 36.54
N GLY A 303 -4.85 17.70 37.37
CA GLY A 303 -5.28 16.70 38.35
C GLY A 303 -5.80 17.32 39.64
N SER A 304 -6.58 16.55 40.39
CA SER A 304 -6.93 16.81 41.80
C SER A 304 -5.67 16.77 42.69
N ALA A 305 -5.79 17.15 43.96
CA ALA A 305 -4.65 17.15 44.89
C ALA A 305 -3.89 15.82 44.97
N GLY A 306 -4.56 14.70 44.73
CA GLY A 306 -3.96 13.37 44.64
C GLY A 306 -3.61 12.90 43.23
N ASN A 307 -3.76 13.74 42.23
CA ASN A 307 -3.60 13.41 40.81
C ASN A 307 -4.42 12.18 40.35
N SER A 308 -5.54 11.91 41.02
CA SER A 308 -6.36 10.72 40.78
C SER A 308 -7.55 10.97 39.85
N ALA A 309 -7.91 12.23 39.61
CA ALA A 309 -9.05 12.62 38.79
C ALA A 309 -8.83 14.03 38.20
N PRO A 310 -9.49 14.33 37.07
CA PRO A 310 -9.47 15.70 36.54
C PRO A 310 -10.09 16.70 37.51
N SER A 311 -9.49 17.88 37.61
CA SER A 311 -9.97 18.93 38.50
C SER A 311 -9.85 20.32 37.86
N GLY A 312 -10.54 21.29 38.43
CA GLY A 312 -10.45 22.68 37.98
C GLY A 312 -11.23 22.96 36.69
N SER A 313 -10.84 24.01 36.00
CA SER A 313 -11.38 24.39 34.70
C SER A 313 -10.60 23.71 33.57
N LYS A 314 -11.18 23.69 32.38
CA LYS A 314 -10.46 23.30 31.15
C LYS A 314 -9.21 24.15 30.98
N LEU A 315 -8.11 23.52 30.59
CA LEU A 315 -6.88 24.21 30.27
C LEU A 315 -7.01 24.89 28.90
N ILE A 316 -6.39 26.06 28.79
CA ILE A 316 -6.29 26.77 27.51
C ILE A 316 -5.22 26.07 26.68
N LEU A 317 -5.61 25.62 25.49
CA LEU A 317 -4.72 24.94 24.55
C LEU A 317 -3.86 25.96 23.80
N TYR A 318 -2.88 25.46 23.05
CA TYR A 318 -1.92 26.27 22.30
C TYR A 318 -2.58 27.28 21.33
N ASP A 319 -3.71 26.93 20.75
CA ASP A 319 -4.52 27.76 19.84
C ASP A 319 -5.45 28.76 20.53
N GLY A 320 -5.43 28.81 21.86
CA GLY A 320 -6.28 29.67 22.67
C GLY A 320 -7.68 29.09 22.96
N ASN A 321 -8.00 27.93 22.44
CA ASN A 321 -9.27 27.24 22.71
C ASN A 321 -9.19 26.39 23.99
N VAL A 322 -10.33 25.90 24.44
CA VAL A 322 -10.46 25.02 25.63
C VAL A 322 -10.83 23.59 25.27
N ASN A 323 -11.09 23.33 24.01
CA ASN A 323 -11.32 22.01 23.44
C ASN A 323 -10.88 21.98 21.98
N ILE A 324 -10.48 20.82 21.52
CA ILE A 324 -10.12 20.57 20.13
C ILE A 324 -10.99 19.47 19.55
N THR A 325 -11.24 19.54 18.26
CA THR A 325 -12.00 18.51 17.54
C THR A 325 -11.05 17.35 17.22
N GLY A 326 -11.45 16.15 17.62
CA GLY A 326 -10.85 14.90 17.20
C GLY A 326 -11.65 14.27 16.06
N GLY A 327 -11.10 13.21 15.48
CA GLY A 327 -11.70 12.53 14.34
C GLY A 327 -11.59 11.01 14.40
N TYR A 328 -12.37 10.36 13.55
CA TYR A 328 -12.31 8.92 13.30
C TYR A 328 -11.01 8.55 12.56
N VAL A 329 -10.37 7.49 13.02
CA VAL A 329 -9.14 6.96 12.38
C VAL A 329 -9.42 5.61 11.74
N SER A 330 -10.04 4.71 12.50
CA SER A 330 -10.46 3.38 12.05
C SER A 330 -11.45 2.82 13.07
N THR A 331 -12.04 1.66 12.80
CA THR A 331 -13.04 1.05 13.69
C THR A 331 -12.62 1.09 15.15
N GLY A 332 -13.37 1.83 15.97
CA GLY A 332 -13.13 1.97 17.41
C GLY A 332 -11.91 2.81 17.79
N ILE A 333 -11.30 3.51 16.87
CA ILE A 333 -10.10 4.32 17.09
C ILE A 333 -10.34 5.74 16.62
N TYR A 334 -10.08 6.67 17.52
CA TYR A 334 -10.22 8.11 17.30
C TYR A 334 -8.93 8.81 17.71
N SER A 335 -8.62 9.95 17.12
CA SER A 335 -7.43 10.74 17.46
C SER A 335 -7.76 12.22 17.56
N ALA A 336 -6.96 12.92 18.33
CA ALA A 336 -6.96 14.38 18.38
C ALA A 336 -5.54 14.88 18.58
N SER A 337 -5.21 16.01 17.93
CA SER A 337 -3.90 16.63 18.04
C SER A 337 -4.01 17.87 18.91
N VAL A 338 -3.31 17.88 20.05
CA VAL A 338 -3.40 18.93 21.08
C VAL A 338 -2.03 19.53 21.37
N GLY A 339 -1.99 20.82 21.61
CA GLY A 339 -0.82 21.52 22.13
C GLY A 339 -1.17 22.23 23.44
N LEU A 340 -0.24 22.23 24.38
CA LEU A 340 -0.38 22.91 25.67
C LEU A 340 0.89 23.67 25.99
N THR A 341 0.78 24.98 26.24
CA THR A 341 1.92 25.81 26.61
C THR A 341 2.34 25.54 28.05
N ALA A 342 3.64 25.46 28.30
CA ALA A 342 4.17 25.28 29.64
C ALA A 342 3.81 26.45 30.54
N ALA A 343 3.27 26.17 31.73
CA ALA A 343 3.12 27.14 32.80
C ALA A 343 4.43 27.31 33.57
N ALA A 344 4.53 28.39 34.35
CA ALA A 344 5.69 28.64 35.22
C ALA A 344 5.96 27.49 36.21
N SER A 345 4.89 26.78 36.62
CA SER A 345 4.96 25.53 37.37
C SER A 345 4.36 24.44 36.49
N PRO A 346 5.18 23.61 35.83
CA PRO A 346 4.70 22.57 34.93
C PRO A 346 3.78 21.59 35.66
N ILE A 347 2.66 21.26 35.03
CA ILE A 347 1.70 20.26 35.53
C ILE A 347 2.31 18.88 35.27
N THR A 348 2.38 18.04 36.31
CA THR A 348 3.01 16.71 36.23
C THR A 348 2.07 15.66 35.66
N ASN A 349 0.75 15.84 35.84
CA ASN A 349 -0.26 14.95 35.28
C ASN A 349 -1.38 15.77 34.65
N LEU A 350 -1.74 15.42 33.44
CA LEU A 350 -2.87 15.94 32.69
C LEU A 350 -3.92 14.86 32.52
N PHE A 351 -5.17 15.28 32.41
CA PHE A 351 -6.30 14.42 32.09
C PHE A 351 -6.94 14.89 30.79
N ASP A 352 -7.04 14.00 29.81
CA ASP A 352 -7.78 14.20 28.59
C ASP A 352 -9.18 13.64 28.76
N ILE A 353 -10.17 14.46 28.46
CA ILE A 353 -11.59 14.07 28.49
C ILE A 353 -12.12 14.15 27.07
N TRP A 354 -12.63 13.02 26.58
CA TRP A 354 -13.26 12.86 25.27
C TRP A 354 -14.78 12.95 25.42
N HIS A 355 -15.41 13.89 24.70
CA HIS A 355 -16.83 14.20 24.89
C HIS A 355 -17.51 14.72 23.61
N SER A 356 -18.85 14.73 23.58
CA SER A 356 -19.67 15.26 22.48
C SER A 356 -20.02 16.74 22.60
N GLY A 357 -19.65 17.40 23.68
CA GLY A 357 -20.07 18.80 23.93
C GLY A 357 -19.22 19.81 23.15
N THR A 358 -19.89 20.68 22.39
CA THR A 358 -19.25 21.74 21.58
C THR A 358 -18.98 23.03 22.36
N THR A 359 -19.57 23.24 23.54
CA THR A 359 -19.56 24.53 24.23
C THR A 359 -18.30 24.74 25.07
N SER A 360 -17.66 25.90 24.88
CA SER A 360 -16.64 26.43 25.77
C SER A 360 -17.21 26.56 27.20
N GLY A 361 -16.61 25.91 28.16
CA GLY A 361 -17.01 26.08 29.57
C GLY A 361 -17.61 24.84 30.25
N HIS A 362 -17.90 23.78 29.54
CA HIS A 362 -18.43 22.59 30.20
C HIS A 362 -17.32 21.66 30.68
N ARG A 363 -17.24 21.47 31.95
CA ARG A 363 -16.75 20.22 32.52
C ARG A 363 -17.58 19.09 31.95
N HIS A 364 -17.03 17.93 31.97
CA HIS A 364 -17.57 16.63 31.58
C HIS A 364 -19.01 16.31 31.98
N THR A 365 -19.79 17.27 32.51
CA THR A 365 -21.11 16.98 33.09
C THR A 365 -22.27 17.84 32.58
N ALA A 366 -22.06 18.89 31.85
CA ALA A 366 -23.17 19.77 31.45
C ALA A 366 -23.27 19.86 29.92
N GLY A 367 -24.15 19.08 29.33
CA GLY A 367 -24.62 19.19 27.96
C GLY A 367 -23.93 18.27 26.92
N GLY A 368 -22.98 17.41 27.32
CA GLY A 368 -22.37 16.44 26.44
C GLY A 368 -22.09 15.10 27.12
N THR A 369 -22.07 14.03 26.32
CA THR A 369 -21.68 12.70 26.80
C THR A 369 -20.18 12.62 26.90
N VAL A 370 -19.65 12.18 28.04
CA VAL A 370 -18.25 11.81 28.20
C VAL A 370 -18.07 10.37 27.75
N TYR A 371 -17.20 10.15 26.80
CA TYR A 371 -16.90 8.81 26.25
C TYR A 371 -15.72 8.15 26.95
N ALA A 372 -14.67 8.94 27.26
CA ALA A 372 -13.48 8.44 27.93
C ALA A 372 -12.74 9.55 28.69
N THR A 373 -11.97 9.12 29.69
CA THR A 373 -11.01 9.95 30.41
C THR A 373 -9.67 9.20 30.44
N GLY A 374 -8.63 9.83 29.98
CA GLY A 374 -7.26 9.31 30.00
C GLY A 374 -6.36 10.14 30.90
N THR A 375 -5.15 9.65 31.11
CA THR A 375 -4.09 10.34 31.87
C THR A 375 -2.87 10.52 31.00
N ILE A 376 -2.24 11.69 31.07
CA ILE A 376 -1.03 12.03 30.34
C ILE A 376 0.00 12.54 31.36
N SER A 377 1.24 12.01 31.27
CA SER A 377 2.37 12.50 32.05
C SER A 377 3.33 13.25 31.15
N PRO A 378 3.27 14.61 31.11
CA PRO A 378 4.12 15.39 30.23
C PRO A 378 5.59 15.19 30.55
N ILE A 379 6.40 15.12 29.50
CA ILE A 379 7.86 15.03 29.62
C ILE A 379 8.42 16.44 29.75
N VAL A 380 9.21 16.66 30.79
CA VAL A 380 9.97 17.87 30.95
C VAL A 380 11.28 17.71 30.17
N LEU A 381 11.46 18.55 29.14
CA LEU A 381 12.72 18.61 28.40
C LEU A 381 13.84 19.07 29.37
N LYS A 382 14.73 18.15 29.70
CA LYS A 382 16.01 18.49 30.33
C LYS A 382 17.00 18.86 29.23
N ALA A 383 17.93 19.79 29.52
CA ALA A 383 18.99 20.17 28.58
C ALA A 383 19.60 18.90 27.96
N ALA A 384 19.61 18.86 26.65
CA ALA A 384 19.84 17.65 25.86
C ALA A 384 21.16 16.98 26.25
N GLN A 385 21.06 15.77 26.73
CA GLN A 385 22.15 14.82 26.60
C GLN A 385 22.09 14.27 25.16
N THR A 386 22.66 15.05 24.25
CA THR A 386 22.79 14.63 22.85
C THR A 386 23.81 13.52 22.82
N VAL A 387 23.35 12.29 22.67
CA VAL A 387 24.22 11.16 22.37
C VAL A 387 24.48 11.21 20.88
N SER A 388 25.66 11.72 20.50
CA SER A 388 26.04 11.69 19.09
C SER A 388 26.17 10.25 18.64
N LYS A 389 25.46 9.87 17.56
CA LYS A 389 25.41 8.53 16.96
C LYS A 389 24.87 7.43 17.91
N PRO A 390 23.60 7.49 18.29
CA PRO A 390 23.04 6.49 19.16
C PRO A 390 23.09 5.11 18.50
N THR A 391 23.57 4.11 19.25
CA THR A 391 23.52 2.70 18.86
C THR A 391 22.47 2.01 19.70
N TYR A 392 21.64 1.19 19.05
CA TYR A 392 20.49 0.58 19.70
C TYR A 392 20.66 -0.93 19.89
N TYR A 393 20.14 -1.43 20.99
CA TYR A 393 19.76 -2.82 21.16
C TYR A 393 18.27 -2.96 20.82
N LEU A 394 17.95 -3.90 19.93
CA LEU A 394 16.60 -4.11 19.43
C LEU A 394 16.14 -5.53 19.67
N ASN A 395 14.87 -5.69 20.02
CA ASN A 395 14.23 -6.99 20.04
C ASN A 395 12.74 -6.86 19.66
N ILE A 396 12.20 -7.86 18.97
CA ILE A 396 10.76 -8.03 18.80
C ILE A 396 10.32 -9.02 19.89
N THR A 397 9.72 -8.52 20.95
CA THR A 397 9.53 -9.24 22.22
C THR A 397 8.55 -10.42 22.12
N ASN A 398 7.60 -10.34 21.19
CA ASN A 398 6.57 -11.34 20.98
C ASN A 398 6.67 -12.04 19.61
N LEU A 399 7.85 -12.03 18.99
CA LEU A 399 8.07 -12.73 17.74
C LEU A 399 7.96 -14.24 17.95
N ARG A 400 7.08 -14.88 17.19
CA ARG A 400 6.95 -16.34 17.12
C ARG A 400 7.80 -16.88 15.97
N PRO A 401 8.30 -18.13 16.07
CA PRO A 401 9.07 -18.75 14.99
C PRO A 401 8.22 -19.10 13.78
N LYS A 402 6.89 -19.25 13.96
CA LYS A 402 5.93 -19.63 12.94
C LYS A 402 4.64 -18.83 13.06
N TYR A 403 4.07 -18.46 11.92
CA TYR A 403 2.78 -17.82 11.78
C TYR A 403 1.95 -18.54 10.72
N ARG A 404 0.66 -18.56 10.91
CA ARG A 404 -0.27 -19.02 9.88
C ARG A 404 -0.53 -17.87 8.90
N ARG A 405 -0.78 -18.22 7.66
CA ARG A 405 -1.06 -17.29 6.58
C ARG A 405 -2.25 -16.36 6.88
N ASP A 406 -3.27 -16.85 7.57
CA ASP A 406 -4.52 -16.11 7.87
C ASP A 406 -4.42 -15.21 9.12
N GLU A 407 -3.24 -15.08 9.71
CA GLU A 407 -3.03 -14.27 10.91
C GLU A 407 -2.63 -12.84 10.59
N THR A 408 -3.19 -11.89 11.35
CA THR A 408 -2.61 -10.55 11.52
C THR A 408 -1.91 -10.51 12.87
N ALA A 409 -0.60 -10.29 12.88
CA ALA A 409 0.19 -10.27 14.09
C ALA A 409 0.56 -8.84 14.50
N ARG A 410 0.30 -8.48 15.77
CA ARG A 410 0.91 -7.30 16.38
C ARG A 410 2.28 -7.66 16.91
N LEU A 411 3.31 -6.96 16.47
CA LEU A 411 4.70 -7.17 16.82
C LEU A 411 5.21 -5.99 17.65
N ASN A 412 5.62 -6.25 18.89
CA ASN A 412 6.11 -5.23 19.82
C ASN A 412 7.62 -5.14 19.73
N VAL A 413 8.11 -3.94 19.48
CA VAL A 413 9.55 -3.66 19.29
C VAL A 413 10.10 -2.99 20.53
N PHE A 414 10.96 -3.67 21.23
CA PHE A 414 11.73 -3.11 22.34
C PHE A 414 13.00 -2.47 21.80
N VAL A 415 13.26 -1.23 22.21
CA VAL A 415 14.45 -0.46 21.82
C VAL A 415 15.08 0.12 23.06
N ARG A 416 16.40 0.02 23.19
CA ARG A 416 17.18 0.75 24.21
C ARG A 416 18.52 1.19 23.65
N ASN A 417 19.12 2.19 24.26
CA ASN A 417 20.50 2.55 23.96
C ASN A 417 21.44 1.39 24.33
N LYS A 418 22.35 1.04 23.43
CA LYS A 418 23.32 -0.04 23.65
C LYS A 418 24.18 0.19 24.89
N ASN A 419 24.51 1.43 25.17
CA ASN A 419 25.34 1.86 26.31
C ASN A 419 24.52 2.15 27.58
N TRP A 420 23.20 1.87 27.57
CA TRP A 420 22.40 2.04 28.78
C TRP A 420 22.88 1.08 29.88
N SER A 421 23.13 1.66 31.05
CA SER A 421 23.54 0.89 32.23
C SER A 421 22.70 1.34 33.44
N PRO A 422 22.03 0.41 34.14
CA PRO A 422 21.28 0.77 35.32
C PRO A 422 22.24 1.21 36.43
N THR A 423 22.00 2.39 36.94
CA THR A 423 22.73 2.96 38.10
C THR A 423 21.72 3.33 39.19
N ILE A 424 22.23 3.60 40.41
CA ILE A 424 21.37 4.12 41.48
C ILE A 424 20.63 5.39 41.04
N TYR A 425 21.24 6.23 40.23
CA TYR A 425 20.61 7.45 39.72
C TYR A 425 19.50 7.17 38.71
N THR A 426 19.68 6.21 37.82
CA THR A 426 18.64 5.82 36.87
C THR A 426 17.45 5.19 37.58
N VAL A 427 17.68 4.38 38.60
CA VAL A 427 16.63 3.79 39.45
C VAL A 427 15.93 4.89 40.28
N ALA A 428 16.67 5.78 40.91
CA ALA A 428 16.10 6.84 41.73
C ALA A 428 15.28 7.87 40.92
N ASN A 429 15.65 8.10 39.66
CA ASN A 429 14.93 9.01 38.75
C ASN A 429 13.86 8.30 37.90
N ALA A 430 13.61 7.03 38.14
CA ALA A 430 12.68 6.20 37.33
C ALA A 430 12.92 6.32 35.81
N THR A 431 14.20 6.44 35.39
CA THR A 431 14.54 6.57 33.97
C THR A 431 14.24 5.26 33.26
N PRO A 432 13.36 5.23 32.25
CA PRO A 432 12.96 4.00 31.58
C PRO A 432 14.14 3.41 30.82
N GLU A 433 14.25 2.08 30.82
CA GLU A 433 15.25 1.35 30.02
C GLU A 433 14.94 1.47 28.53
N GLY A 434 13.66 1.32 28.16
CA GLY A 434 13.19 1.42 26.80
C GLY A 434 13.06 2.85 26.33
N ILE A 435 13.33 3.07 25.05
CA ILE A 435 13.09 4.34 24.37
C ILE A 435 12.12 4.12 23.20
N THR A 436 11.28 5.12 22.96
CA THR A 436 10.36 5.14 21.83
C THR A 436 11.01 5.85 20.65
N ILE A 437 11.05 5.20 19.50
CA ILE A 437 11.55 5.79 18.26
C ILE A 437 10.37 6.40 17.49
N ILE A 438 10.39 7.70 17.31
CA ILE A 438 9.31 8.48 16.68
C ILE A 438 9.22 8.15 15.18
N SER A 439 10.36 8.04 14.51
CA SER A 439 10.43 7.78 13.07
C SER A 439 11.18 6.49 12.80
N ALA A 440 10.42 5.41 12.62
CA ALA A 440 10.92 4.08 12.35
C ALA A 440 10.09 3.41 11.24
N SER A 441 10.74 2.57 10.43
CA SER A 441 10.13 1.82 9.35
C SER A 441 10.64 0.38 9.36
N TYR A 442 9.85 -0.54 8.82
CA TYR A 442 10.24 -1.94 8.66
C TYR A 442 10.19 -2.39 7.20
N ARG A 443 10.94 -3.42 6.86
CA ARG A 443 10.79 -4.19 5.63
C ARG A 443 10.72 -5.67 5.93
N VAL A 444 10.16 -6.41 4.98
CA VAL A 444 10.10 -7.88 5.04
C VAL A 444 10.79 -8.45 3.80
N PHE A 445 11.70 -9.38 4.01
CA PHE A 445 12.34 -10.07 2.89
C PHE A 445 12.33 -11.58 3.11
N ARG A 446 12.27 -12.33 2.01
CA ARG A 446 12.35 -13.78 2.01
C ARG A 446 13.82 -14.20 2.16
N VAL A 447 14.09 -15.09 3.10
CA VAL A 447 15.48 -15.39 3.51
C VAL A 447 16.26 -16.16 2.45
N VAL A 448 15.57 -17.00 1.65
CA VAL A 448 16.24 -17.91 0.69
C VAL A 448 16.87 -17.19 -0.50
N ASP A 449 16.26 -16.11 -0.96
CA ASP A 449 16.63 -15.39 -2.19
C ASP A 449 16.75 -13.87 -2.01
N ALA A 450 16.61 -13.40 -0.77
CA ALA A 450 16.59 -11.97 -0.41
C ALA A 450 15.50 -11.14 -1.12
N TYR A 451 14.47 -11.79 -1.69
CA TYR A 451 13.34 -11.10 -2.31
C TYR A 451 12.62 -10.23 -1.30
N ASN A 452 12.48 -8.95 -1.60
CA ASN A 452 11.74 -8.02 -0.75
C ASN A 452 10.24 -8.18 -0.97
N ALA A 453 9.57 -8.90 -0.07
CA ALA A 453 8.13 -9.05 -0.09
C ALA A 453 7.42 -7.73 0.27
N VAL A 454 8.00 -6.96 1.18
CA VAL A 454 7.54 -5.62 1.56
C VAL A 454 8.76 -4.71 1.67
N LEU A 455 8.80 -3.66 0.86
CA LEU A 455 9.87 -2.66 0.86
C LEU A 455 9.65 -1.63 1.97
N TYR A 456 10.70 -0.91 2.35
CA TYR A 456 10.56 0.28 3.18
C TYR A 456 9.70 1.32 2.47
N GLY A 457 8.62 1.75 3.12
CA GLY A 457 7.87 2.94 2.74
C GLY A 457 8.37 4.11 3.58
N THR A 458 9.31 4.88 3.06
CA THR A 458 9.90 6.06 3.70
C THR A 458 9.63 7.30 2.83
N GLY A 459 9.62 8.47 3.42
CA GLY A 459 9.30 9.70 2.70
C GLY A 459 7.79 9.96 2.61
N SER A 460 7.28 10.38 1.46
CA SER A 460 5.85 10.69 1.25
C SER A 460 4.95 9.46 1.42
N ASP A 461 5.46 8.27 1.10
CA ASP A 461 4.75 7.00 1.21
C ASP A 461 5.14 6.23 2.48
N PHE A 462 5.02 6.86 3.65
CA PHE A 462 5.41 6.27 4.95
C PHE A 462 4.49 5.11 5.37
N GLN A 463 4.39 4.10 4.51
CA GLN A 463 3.44 2.99 4.65
C GLN A 463 3.91 1.93 5.64
N THR A 464 5.22 1.69 5.77
CA THR A 464 5.80 0.68 6.68
C THR A 464 6.30 1.28 7.98
N GLY A 465 5.76 2.43 8.37
CA GLY A 465 6.09 3.07 9.64
C GLY A 465 5.73 2.21 10.84
N LEU A 466 6.50 2.33 11.91
CA LEU A 466 6.15 1.77 13.20
C LEU A 466 5.21 2.72 13.94
N SER A 467 4.22 2.12 14.58
CA SER A 467 3.37 2.78 15.57
C SER A 467 4.08 2.84 16.91
N TYR A 468 3.63 3.71 17.79
CA TYR A 468 4.07 3.73 19.19
C TYR A 468 2.93 4.18 20.12
N ASP A 469 3.03 3.77 21.35
CA ASP A 469 2.18 4.16 22.47
C ASP A 469 3.00 4.20 23.77
N VAL A 470 2.34 4.26 24.92
CA VAL A 470 2.99 4.24 26.25
C VAL A 470 3.83 2.98 26.52
N SER A 471 3.62 1.91 25.78
CA SER A 471 4.35 0.64 25.91
C SER A 471 5.57 0.53 24.98
N GLY A 472 5.77 1.49 24.08
CA GLY A 472 6.86 1.54 23.11
C GLY A 472 6.42 1.36 21.67
N ASN A 473 7.34 0.96 20.80
CA ASN A 473 7.07 0.80 19.38
C ASN A 473 6.39 -0.53 19.07
N TYR A 474 5.49 -0.54 18.09
CA TYR A 474 4.85 -1.74 17.57
C TYR A 474 4.42 -1.57 16.10
N PHE A 475 4.09 -2.67 15.45
CA PHE A 475 3.44 -2.65 14.14
C PHE A 475 2.53 -3.87 13.97
N ASP A 476 1.44 -3.68 13.26
CA ASP A 476 0.53 -4.76 12.87
C ASP A 476 0.93 -5.24 11.47
N PHE A 477 1.08 -6.55 11.29
CA PHE A 477 1.47 -7.16 10.02
C PHE A 477 0.52 -8.30 9.64
N ASP A 478 -0.02 -8.21 8.42
CA ASP A 478 -0.89 -9.23 7.85
C ASP A 478 -0.03 -10.29 7.14
N MET A 479 0.00 -11.51 7.68
CA MET A 479 0.77 -12.63 7.12
C MET A 479 0.24 -13.11 5.76
N ASN A 480 -0.99 -12.74 5.39
CA ASN A 480 -1.57 -13.05 4.09
C ASN A 480 -0.81 -12.40 2.91
N LEU A 481 0.01 -11.38 3.18
CA LEU A 481 0.90 -10.75 2.20
C LEU A 481 2.07 -11.64 1.79
N LEU A 482 2.34 -12.71 2.53
CA LEU A 482 3.50 -13.56 2.35
C LEU A 482 3.12 -14.93 1.80
N GLU A 483 3.96 -15.43 0.89
CA GLU A 483 3.82 -16.78 0.34
C GLU A 483 4.14 -17.82 1.42
N PRO A 484 3.26 -18.79 1.69
CA PRO A 484 3.51 -19.80 2.72
C PRO A 484 4.62 -20.79 2.29
N GLY A 485 5.20 -21.48 3.28
CA GLY A 485 6.27 -22.45 3.06
C GLY A 485 7.67 -21.85 3.10
N TYR A 486 7.81 -20.53 3.14
CA TYR A 486 9.10 -19.85 3.18
C TYR A 486 9.42 -19.25 4.55
N ALA A 487 10.71 -19.05 4.79
CA ALA A 487 11.21 -18.24 5.89
C ALA A 487 11.38 -16.79 5.42
N TYR A 488 10.94 -15.87 6.26
CA TYR A 488 11.04 -14.43 6.08
C TYR A 488 11.79 -13.78 7.24
N ALA A 489 12.16 -12.54 7.07
CA ALA A 489 12.75 -11.76 8.12
C ALA A 489 12.30 -10.30 8.09
N PHE A 490 12.07 -9.73 9.28
CA PHE A 490 11.92 -8.29 9.46
C PHE A 490 13.29 -7.64 9.61
N LYS A 491 13.46 -6.49 9.00
CA LYS A 491 14.50 -5.51 9.27
C LYS A 491 13.90 -4.16 9.56
N LEU A 492 14.52 -3.41 10.47
CA LEU A 492 14.06 -2.10 10.90
C LEU A 492 15.02 -1.02 10.43
N SER A 493 14.50 0.14 10.10
CA SER A 493 15.26 1.35 9.77
C SER A 493 14.75 2.51 10.62
N PHE A 494 15.65 3.27 11.21
CA PHE A 494 15.36 4.44 12.03
C PHE A 494 15.84 5.69 11.33
N TYR A 495 15.04 6.74 11.41
CA TYR A 495 15.42 8.05 10.90
C TYR A 495 16.35 8.73 11.91
N ASP A 496 17.53 9.08 11.47
CA ASP A 496 18.53 9.83 12.23
C ASP A 496 18.37 11.32 11.89
N GLN A 497 17.92 12.10 12.85
CA GLN A 497 17.69 13.54 12.67
C GLN A 497 18.99 14.32 12.46
N GLU A 498 20.11 13.91 13.08
CA GLU A 498 21.40 14.58 12.92
C GLU A 498 21.98 14.39 11.51
N LEU A 499 21.80 13.19 10.95
CA LEU A 499 22.26 12.84 9.61
C LEU A 499 21.23 13.11 8.53
N ASN A 500 20.01 13.48 8.91
CA ASN A 500 18.87 13.69 8.03
C ASN A 500 18.65 12.50 7.07
N SER A 501 18.81 11.27 7.58
CA SER A 501 18.81 10.06 6.77
C SER A 501 18.29 8.83 7.52
N TRP A 502 17.78 7.86 6.76
CA TRP A 502 17.34 6.57 7.28
C TRP A 502 18.53 5.64 7.47
N LYS A 503 18.62 5.04 8.67
CA LYS A 503 19.68 4.11 9.04
C LYS A 503 19.09 2.72 9.31
N GLU A 504 19.40 1.76 8.44
CA GLU A 504 19.01 0.38 8.64
C GLU A 504 19.76 -0.23 9.83
N GLN A 505 19.04 -0.93 10.71
CA GLN A 505 19.59 -1.60 11.88
C GLN A 505 20.12 -2.99 11.50
N ASN A 506 21.14 -3.45 12.23
CA ASN A 506 21.84 -4.70 11.89
C ASN A 506 21.05 -5.96 12.25
N GLN A 507 20.11 -5.88 13.20
CA GLN A 507 19.33 -7.03 13.67
C GLN A 507 18.39 -7.53 12.59
N VAL A 508 18.25 -8.85 12.52
CA VAL A 508 17.39 -9.58 11.57
C VAL A 508 16.48 -10.51 12.36
N PHE A 509 15.17 -10.34 12.23
CA PHE A 509 14.16 -11.08 12.99
C PHE A 509 13.48 -12.09 12.08
N LYS A 510 13.87 -13.36 12.19
CA LYS A 510 13.43 -14.43 11.29
C LYS A 510 12.17 -15.12 11.82
N PHE A 511 11.28 -15.46 10.90
CA PHE A 511 10.06 -16.24 11.15
C PHE A 511 9.68 -17.04 9.91
N ARG A 512 8.72 -17.96 10.03
CA ARG A 512 8.21 -18.76 8.91
C ARG A 512 6.70 -18.56 8.77
N VAL A 513 6.21 -18.55 7.54
CA VAL A 513 4.78 -18.57 7.24
C VAL A 513 4.40 -19.97 6.77
N GLU A 514 3.36 -20.53 7.38
CA GLU A 514 2.85 -21.87 7.09
C GLU A 514 1.44 -21.79 6.49
N ASN A 515 1.10 -22.79 5.67
CA ASN A 515 -0.26 -22.94 5.18
C ASN A 515 -1.21 -23.21 6.35
N TYR A 516 -2.47 -22.93 6.12
CA TYR A 516 -3.55 -23.42 6.95
C TYR A 516 -3.71 -24.92 6.66
N GLU A 517 -3.34 -25.76 7.60
CA GLU A 517 -3.70 -27.18 7.57
C GLU A 517 -5.02 -27.35 8.32
N TYR A 518 -6.01 -27.96 7.64
CA TYR A 518 -7.28 -28.35 8.23
C TYR A 518 -7.11 -29.57 9.10
#